data_ae737b605e53402db641454c1d42eeb2
#
_entry.id   ae737b605e53402db641454c1d42eeb2
#
_cell.length_a   1.000
_cell.length_b   1.000
_cell.length_c   1.000
_cell.angle_alpha   90.00
_cell.angle_beta   90.00
_cell.angle_gamma   90.00
#
_symmetry.space_group_name_H-M   'P 1'
#
loop_
_entity.id
_entity.type
_entity.pdbx_description
1 polymer ?
#
loop_
_entity_poly.entity_id
_entity_poly.type
_entity_poly.pdbx_seq_one_letter_code
_entity_poly.pdbx_strand_id
1 'polypeptide(L)'
;GDVYKRQLKGHAAICSRLAAEMYGLNILESGIETNKRNFTRFLVLADSWQRDDLINRQSINKASLIFTLPHTNGSLSKVLTILSFYDINLTKIQSLPIIGREWEYRFYVDITFSDYTRYKQSLEAIKPLTKDFKIQGEYAEFTETL
;
A
#
# COMPACT_ATOMS: atom_id res chain seq x y z
N GLY A 1 -0.62 -5.31 -23.75
CA GLY A 1 0.47 -5.96 -24.44
C GLY A 1 0.07 -6.28 -25.88
N ASP A 2 0.85 -5.85 -26.84
CA ASP A 2 0.50 -5.77 -28.24
C ASP A 2 0.38 -7.12 -28.92
N VAL A 3 -0.82 -7.51 -29.26
CA VAL A 3 -1.12 -8.64 -30.14
C VAL A 3 -0.40 -8.49 -31.50
N TYR A 4 -0.11 -7.27 -31.92
CA TYR A 4 0.58 -6.92 -33.18
C TYR A 4 2.09 -7.21 -33.18
N LYS A 5 2.76 -7.34 -32.04
CA LYS A 5 4.22 -7.59 -31.97
C LYS A 5 4.63 -8.94 -32.56
N ARG A 6 3.73 -9.90 -32.60
CA ARG A 6 3.99 -11.23 -33.22
C ARG A 6 4.17 -11.17 -34.74
N GLN A 7 3.73 -10.09 -35.37
CA GLN A 7 3.78 -9.92 -36.83
C GLN A 7 4.98 -9.10 -37.32
N LEU A 8 5.72 -8.47 -36.40
CA LEU A 8 6.85 -7.61 -36.73
C LEU A 8 8.13 -8.43 -36.79
N LYS A 9 8.58 -8.78 -38.00
CA LYS A 9 9.88 -9.43 -38.21
C LYS A 9 11.02 -8.49 -37.81
N GLY A 10 12.05 -9.00 -37.12
CA GLY A 10 13.20 -8.23 -36.71
C GLY A 10 13.00 -7.33 -35.48
N HIS A 11 11.94 -7.56 -34.71
CA HIS A 11 11.66 -6.83 -33.46
C HIS A 11 11.79 -7.76 -32.26
N ALA A 12 12.25 -7.22 -31.16
CA ALA A 12 12.25 -7.86 -29.84
C ALA A 12 11.32 -7.10 -28.88
N ALA A 13 10.80 -7.78 -27.86
CA ALA A 13 9.97 -7.19 -26.81
C ALA A 13 10.58 -7.43 -25.44
N ILE A 14 10.51 -6.42 -24.58
CA ILE A 14 10.81 -6.58 -23.14
C ILE A 14 9.51 -7.03 -22.47
N CYS A 15 9.53 -8.21 -21.85
CA CYS A 15 8.35 -8.78 -21.21
C CYS A 15 8.76 -9.76 -20.09
N SER A 16 7.79 -10.27 -19.32
CA SER A 16 8.03 -11.33 -18.36
C SER A 16 8.31 -12.67 -19.04
N ARG A 17 8.98 -13.58 -18.34
CA ARG A 17 9.18 -14.97 -18.80
C ARG A 17 7.83 -15.63 -19.10
N LEU A 18 6.85 -15.46 -18.23
CA LEU A 18 5.49 -15.98 -18.42
C LEU A 18 4.86 -15.49 -19.73
N ALA A 19 5.02 -14.23 -20.08
CA ALA A 19 4.51 -13.71 -21.34
C ALA A 19 5.22 -14.33 -22.57
N ALA A 20 6.54 -14.55 -22.46
CA ALA A 20 7.28 -15.24 -23.53
C ALA A 20 6.76 -16.67 -23.74
N GLU A 21 6.54 -17.42 -22.66
CA GLU A 21 5.98 -18.77 -22.70
C GLU A 21 4.55 -18.80 -23.28
N MET A 22 3.66 -17.93 -22.78
CA MET A 22 2.26 -17.83 -23.25
C MET A 22 2.16 -17.53 -24.75
N TYR A 23 3.07 -16.72 -25.29
CA TYR A 23 3.07 -16.33 -26.70
C TYR A 23 4.03 -17.12 -27.56
N GLY A 24 4.71 -18.14 -27.01
CA GLY A 24 5.66 -18.97 -27.74
C GLY A 24 6.81 -18.17 -28.35
N LEU A 25 7.37 -17.22 -27.59
CA LEU A 25 8.49 -16.37 -28.02
C LEU A 25 9.82 -16.94 -27.53
N ASN A 26 10.88 -16.77 -28.31
CA ASN A 26 12.22 -17.12 -27.91
C ASN A 26 12.76 -16.07 -26.93
N ILE A 27 13.27 -16.51 -25.80
CA ILE A 27 13.95 -15.63 -24.82
C ILE A 27 15.37 -15.43 -25.32
N LEU A 28 15.70 -14.19 -25.68
CA LEU A 28 17.05 -13.81 -26.14
C LEU A 28 17.99 -13.53 -24.97
N GLU A 29 17.48 -12.85 -23.94
CA GLU A 29 18.22 -12.50 -22.74
C GLU A 29 17.26 -12.46 -21.54
N SER A 30 17.73 -12.82 -20.36
CA SER A 30 16.95 -12.80 -19.12
C SER A 30 17.65 -11.97 -18.06
N GLY A 31 16.86 -11.45 -17.10
CA GLY A 31 17.41 -10.66 -15.99
C GLY A 31 18.02 -9.34 -16.45
N ILE A 32 17.38 -8.67 -17.41
CA ILE A 32 17.85 -7.39 -18.01
C ILE A 32 17.48 -6.17 -17.18
N GLU A 33 16.73 -6.35 -16.08
CA GLU A 33 16.38 -5.28 -15.16
C GLU A 33 17.63 -4.68 -14.51
N THR A 34 17.70 -3.34 -14.46
CA THR A 34 18.82 -2.62 -13.84
C THR A 34 18.90 -2.87 -12.33
N ASN A 35 17.75 -2.96 -11.66
CA ASN A 35 17.67 -3.23 -10.25
C ASN A 35 17.14 -4.65 -10.00
N LYS A 36 18.01 -5.53 -9.51
CA LYS A 36 17.67 -6.93 -9.19
C LYS A 36 16.67 -7.07 -8.02
N ARG A 37 16.53 -6.03 -7.20
CA ARG A 37 15.55 -5.95 -6.11
C ARG A 37 14.37 -5.05 -6.53
N ASN A 38 13.70 -5.42 -7.60
CA ASN A 38 12.53 -4.69 -8.09
C ASN A 38 11.27 -5.44 -7.66
N PHE A 39 10.54 -4.87 -6.71
CA PHE A 39 9.30 -5.44 -6.18
C PHE A 39 8.10 -4.63 -6.67
N THR A 40 7.07 -5.34 -7.14
CA THR A 40 5.78 -4.73 -7.48
C THR A 40 4.79 -5.02 -6.35
N ARG A 41 4.21 -3.97 -5.80
CA ARG A 41 3.16 -4.09 -4.79
C ARG A 41 1.79 -4.20 -5.48
N PHE A 42 1.07 -5.27 -5.20
CA PHE A 42 -0.31 -5.46 -5.62
C PHE A 42 -1.25 -5.19 -4.45
N LEU A 43 -2.38 -4.54 -4.73
CA LEU A 43 -3.47 -4.34 -3.79
C LEU A 43 -4.69 -5.10 -4.28
N VAL A 44 -5.27 -5.92 -3.41
CA VAL A 44 -6.55 -6.58 -3.67
C VAL A 44 -7.66 -5.67 -3.19
N LEU A 45 -8.54 -5.28 -4.10
CA LEU A 45 -9.72 -4.47 -3.80
C LEU A 45 -10.94 -5.40 -3.74
N ALA A 46 -11.73 -5.28 -2.70
CA ALA A 46 -12.95 -6.05 -2.53
C ALA A 46 -14.05 -5.20 -1.91
N ASP A 47 -15.30 -5.57 -2.18
CA ASP A 47 -16.45 -5.00 -1.51
C ASP A 47 -16.47 -5.40 -0.03
N SER A 48 -17.09 -4.55 0.80
CA SER A 48 -17.11 -4.74 2.27
C SER A 48 -17.72 -6.08 2.71
N TRP A 49 -18.66 -6.63 1.94
CA TRP A 49 -19.32 -7.91 2.24
C TRP A 49 -18.43 -9.13 1.90
N GLN A 50 -17.49 -8.99 0.96
CA GLN A 50 -16.50 -10.04 0.62
C GLN A 50 -15.30 -10.03 1.56
N ARG A 51 -15.06 -8.90 2.21
CA ARG A 51 -13.86 -8.70 3.05
C ARG A 51 -13.78 -9.72 4.19
N ASP A 52 -14.89 -10.00 4.86
CA ASP A 52 -14.89 -10.83 6.07
C ASP A 52 -14.57 -12.30 5.77
N ASP A 53 -14.84 -12.77 4.54
CA ASP A 53 -14.49 -14.11 4.07
C ASP A 53 -13.01 -14.21 3.68
N LEU A 54 -12.40 -13.10 3.26
CA LEU A 54 -11.02 -13.05 2.78
C LEU A 54 -10.00 -12.79 3.90
N ILE A 55 -10.44 -12.24 5.03
CA ILE A 55 -9.54 -11.82 6.12
C ILE A 55 -9.53 -12.85 7.25
N ASN A 56 -8.39 -13.53 7.40
CA ASN A 56 -8.08 -14.20 8.65
C ASN A 56 -7.64 -13.14 9.69
N ARG A 57 -8.55 -12.75 10.59
CA ARG A 57 -8.32 -11.70 11.60
C ARG A 57 -7.13 -11.96 12.51
N GLN A 58 -6.71 -13.21 12.68
CA GLN A 58 -5.56 -13.58 13.50
C GLN A 58 -4.21 -13.24 12.86
N SER A 59 -4.17 -12.97 11.56
CA SER A 59 -2.95 -12.65 10.81
C SER A 59 -2.84 -11.18 10.40
N ILE A 60 -3.80 -10.32 10.77
CA ILE A 60 -3.76 -8.89 10.41
C ILE A 60 -2.60 -8.23 11.12
N ASN A 61 -1.66 -7.69 10.34
CA ASN A 61 -0.48 -6.98 10.81
C ASN A 61 -0.21 -5.66 10.07
N LYS A 62 -1.11 -5.26 9.16
CA LYS A 62 -0.98 -4.06 8.35
C LYS A 62 -2.32 -3.37 8.16
N ALA A 63 -2.30 -2.04 8.11
CA ALA A 63 -3.47 -1.24 7.81
C ALA A 63 -3.13 -0.03 6.94
N SER A 64 -4.10 0.36 6.11
CA SER A 64 -4.07 1.60 5.35
C SER A 64 -5.12 2.56 5.90
N LEU A 65 -4.68 3.74 6.29
CA LEU A 65 -5.48 4.77 6.96
C LEU A 65 -5.56 6.04 6.10
N ILE A 66 -6.68 6.74 6.24
CA ILE A 66 -6.83 8.10 5.76
C ILE A 66 -7.29 8.98 6.92
N PHE A 67 -6.73 10.16 7.02
CA PHE A 67 -7.20 11.20 7.92
C PHE A 67 -6.80 12.59 7.44
N THR A 68 -7.48 13.59 7.94
CA THR A 68 -7.19 15.00 7.67
C THR A 68 -6.63 15.64 8.94
N LEU A 69 -5.62 16.49 8.76
CA LEU A 69 -5.07 17.32 9.83
C LEU A 69 -5.11 18.78 9.45
N PRO A 70 -5.37 19.68 10.41
CA PRO A 70 -5.19 21.11 10.21
C PRO A 70 -3.71 21.43 10.02
N HIS A 71 -3.43 22.44 9.20
CA HIS A 71 -2.06 22.94 9.01
C HIS A 71 -1.63 23.82 10.20
N THR A 72 -1.52 23.19 11.38
CA THR A 72 -0.99 23.83 12.58
C THR A 72 0.31 23.16 13.01
N ASN A 73 1.17 23.92 13.67
CA ASN A 73 2.46 23.44 14.12
C ASN A 73 2.32 22.16 14.97
N GLY A 74 3.01 21.12 14.58
CA GLY A 74 3.06 19.87 15.33
C GLY A 74 1.84 18.94 15.17
N SER A 75 0.83 19.24 14.33
CA SER A 75 -0.34 18.38 14.14
C SER A 75 0.06 16.97 13.74
N LEU A 76 0.89 16.83 12.71
CA LEU A 76 1.38 15.53 12.25
C LEU A 76 2.30 14.88 13.29
N SER A 77 3.20 15.64 13.89
CA SER A 77 4.13 15.14 14.90
C SER A 77 3.40 14.50 16.09
N LYS A 78 2.30 15.10 16.56
CA LYS A 78 1.49 14.53 17.65
C LYS A 78 0.92 13.16 17.27
N VAL A 79 0.37 13.02 16.07
CA VAL A 79 -0.16 11.75 15.58
C VAL A 79 0.95 10.69 15.48
N LEU A 80 2.10 11.05 14.90
CA LEU A 80 3.23 10.13 14.76
C LEU A 80 3.81 9.71 16.12
N THR A 81 3.87 10.61 17.08
CA THR A 81 4.32 10.31 18.45
C THR A 81 3.40 9.30 19.13
N ILE A 82 2.08 9.46 18.98
CA ILE A 82 1.12 8.51 19.53
C ILE A 82 1.29 7.13 18.87
N LEU A 83 1.36 7.07 17.55
CA LEU A 83 1.58 5.80 16.83
C LEU A 83 2.86 5.11 17.32
N SER A 84 3.95 5.86 17.46
CA SER A 84 5.22 5.35 17.98
C SER A 84 5.09 4.81 19.41
N PHE A 85 4.34 5.48 20.29
CA PHE A 85 4.09 5.02 21.66
C PHE A 85 3.41 3.65 21.73
N TYR A 86 2.55 3.35 20.76
CA TYR A 86 1.88 2.06 20.63
C TYR A 86 2.67 1.02 19.83
N ASP A 87 3.94 1.25 19.52
CA ASP A 87 4.81 0.39 18.71
C ASP A 87 4.26 0.16 17.27
N ILE A 88 3.59 1.16 16.74
CA ILE A 88 3.10 1.13 15.36
C ILE A 88 4.19 1.67 14.43
N ASN A 89 4.58 0.86 13.46
CA ASN A 89 5.56 1.27 12.45
C ASN A 89 4.88 1.87 11.22
N LEU A 90 5.41 2.99 10.75
CA LEU A 90 4.94 3.68 9.55
C LEU A 90 5.72 3.19 8.33
N THR A 91 5.05 2.64 7.34
CA THR A 91 5.68 2.13 6.11
C THR A 91 5.47 3.04 4.90
N LYS A 92 4.45 3.88 4.95
CA LYS A 92 4.17 4.89 3.92
C LYS A 92 3.45 6.08 4.53
N ILE A 93 3.80 7.27 4.07
CA ILE A 93 3.04 8.49 4.30
C ILE A 93 3.00 9.32 3.02
N GLN A 94 1.82 9.78 2.65
CA GLN A 94 1.60 10.69 1.54
C GLN A 94 0.58 11.73 1.97
N SER A 95 0.86 13.00 1.70
CA SER A 95 -0.07 14.10 1.95
C SER A 95 -0.54 14.70 0.64
N LEU A 96 -1.82 15.08 0.61
CA LEU A 96 -2.43 15.82 -0.49
C LEU A 96 -3.20 17.01 0.08
N PRO A 97 -3.08 18.21 -0.53
CA PRO A 97 -3.93 19.34 -0.18
C PRO A 97 -5.39 19.03 -0.53
N ILE A 98 -6.32 19.51 0.27
CA ILE A 98 -7.75 19.35 0.00
C ILE A 98 -8.23 20.55 -0.81
N ILE A 99 -8.72 20.30 -2.02
CA ILE A 99 -9.27 21.35 -2.89
C ILE A 99 -10.47 22.00 -2.20
N GLY A 100 -10.45 23.34 -2.08
CA GLY A 100 -11.52 24.11 -1.44
C GLY A 100 -11.47 24.17 0.09
N ARG A 101 -10.47 23.59 0.72
CA ARG A 101 -10.20 23.72 2.17
C ARG A 101 -8.77 24.23 2.36
N GLU A 102 -8.62 25.52 2.49
CA GLU A 102 -7.34 26.13 2.79
C GLU A 102 -6.82 25.63 4.16
N TRP A 103 -5.52 25.31 4.22
CA TRP A 103 -4.83 24.89 5.44
C TRP A 103 -5.28 23.53 6.02
N GLU A 104 -5.86 22.64 5.20
CA GLU A 104 -6.10 21.24 5.57
C GLU A 104 -5.41 20.29 4.60
N TYR A 105 -4.74 19.26 5.15
CA TYR A 105 -4.07 18.22 4.37
C TYR A 105 -4.68 16.86 4.69
N ARG A 106 -4.93 16.09 3.64
CA ARG A 106 -5.31 14.69 3.75
C ARG A 106 -4.07 13.83 3.71
N PHE A 107 -3.95 12.94 4.69
CA PHE A 107 -2.85 11.98 4.80
C PHE A 107 -3.34 10.59 4.46
N TYR A 108 -2.55 9.90 3.64
CA TYR A 108 -2.68 8.48 3.33
C TYR A 108 -1.50 7.79 3.99
N VAL A 109 -1.77 6.87 4.90
CA VAL A 109 -0.75 6.29 5.77
C VAL A 109 -0.90 4.78 5.76
N ASP A 110 0.21 4.06 5.49
CA ASP A 110 0.27 2.62 5.69
C ASP A 110 1.11 2.34 6.93
N ILE A 111 0.58 1.51 7.79
CA ILE A 111 1.18 1.13 9.08
C ILE A 111 1.27 -0.38 9.21
N THR A 112 2.27 -0.84 9.95
CA THR A 112 2.44 -2.23 10.38
C THR A 112 2.51 -2.32 11.89
N PHE A 113 2.06 -3.45 12.43
CA PHE A 113 1.98 -3.71 13.87
C PHE A 113 2.06 -5.21 14.15
N SER A 114 2.51 -5.58 15.34
CA SER A 114 2.56 -6.96 15.81
C SER A 114 1.39 -7.32 16.74
N ASP A 115 0.79 -6.32 17.38
CA ASP A 115 -0.31 -6.49 18.34
C ASP A 115 -1.56 -5.72 17.86
N TYR A 116 -2.60 -6.47 17.51
CA TYR A 116 -3.85 -5.91 17.01
C TYR A 116 -4.58 -5.07 18.08
N THR A 117 -4.47 -5.43 19.37
CA THR A 117 -5.10 -4.68 20.45
C THR A 117 -4.44 -3.32 20.62
N ARG A 118 -3.11 -3.25 20.64
CA ARG A 118 -2.36 -1.99 20.67
C ARG A 118 -2.64 -1.13 19.44
N TYR A 119 -2.73 -1.75 18.28
CA TYR A 119 -3.15 -1.06 17.07
C TYR A 119 -4.52 -0.40 17.23
N LYS A 120 -5.54 -1.13 17.70
CA LYS A 120 -6.89 -0.55 17.93
C LYS A 120 -6.86 0.60 18.95
N GLN A 121 -6.11 0.46 20.04
CA GLN A 121 -5.91 1.52 21.02
C GLN A 121 -5.26 2.76 20.41
N SER A 122 -4.26 2.58 19.57
CA SER A 122 -3.60 3.69 18.86
C SER A 122 -4.58 4.48 17.98
N LEU A 123 -5.48 3.78 17.29
CA LEU A 123 -6.52 4.43 16.47
C LEU A 123 -7.45 5.28 17.31
N GLU A 124 -7.91 4.76 18.45
CA GLU A 124 -8.77 5.53 19.36
C GLU A 124 -8.04 6.77 19.92
N ALA A 125 -6.74 6.67 20.16
CA ALA A 125 -5.93 7.78 20.65
C ALA A 125 -5.69 8.88 19.60
N ILE A 126 -5.58 8.53 18.31
CA ILE A 126 -5.34 9.53 17.24
C ILE A 126 -6.65 10.13 16.68
N LYS A 127 -7.78 9.44 16.76
CA LYS A 127 -9.07 9.93 16.26
C LYS A 127 -9.42 11.35 16.72
N PRO A 128 -9.29 11.73 18.01
CA PRO A 128 -9.62 13.08 18.47
C PRO A 128 -8.73 14.18 17.87
N LEU A 129 -7.55 13.82 17.39
CA LEU A 129 -6.60 14.75 16.78
C LEU A 129 -6.78 14.89 15.27
N THR A 130 -7.62 14.05 14.68
CA THR A 130 -7.81 13.94 13.23
C THR A 130 -9.24 14.29 12.84
N LYS A 131 -9.43 14.67 11.58
CA LYS A 131 -10.75 14.79 10.93
C LYS A 131 -10.84 13.77 9.81
N ASP A 132 -12.06 13.43 9.38
CA ASP A 132 -12.34 12.53 8.25
C ASP A 132 -11.55 11.20 8.37
N PHE A 133 -11.38 10.67 9.60
CA PHE A 133 -10.63 9.44 9.84
C PHE A 133 -11.34 8.24 9.23
N LYS A 134 -10.60 7.47 8.42
CA LYS A 134 -11.11 6.25 7.78
C LYS A 134 -10.02 5.17 7.70
N ILE A 135 -10.40 3.95 8.04
CA ILE A 135 -9.60 2.76 7.73
C ILE A 135 -9.98 2.31 6.32
N GLN A 136 -9.03 2.35 5.39
CA GLN A 136 -9.24 1.87 4.03
C GLN A 136 -9.17 0.35 3.93
N GLY A 137 -8.29 -0.27 4.73
CA GLY A 137 -8.14 -1.72 4.76
C GLY A 137 -7.27 -2.15 5.94
N GLU A 138 -7.59 -3.34 6.44
CA GLU A 138 -6.80 -4.09 7.43
C GLU A 138 -6.50 -5.45 6.80
N TYR A 139 -5.24 -5.85 6.74
CA TYR A 139 -4.83 -7.06 6.02
C TYR A 139 -3.52 -7.64 6.57
N ALA A 140 -3.25 -8.89 6.19
CA ALA A 140 -1.96 -9.50 6.41
C ALA A 140 -1.00 -9.04 5.30
N GLU A 141 0.21 -8.61 5.68
CA GLU A 141 1.26 -8.40 4.71
C GLU A 141 1.75 -9.77 4.22
N PHE A 142 1.54 -10.04 2.93
CA PHE A 142 2.13 -11.20 2.30
C PHE A 142 3.52 -10.84 1.80
N THR A 143 4.53 -11.46 2.37
CA THR A 143 5.91 -11.42 1.88
C THR A 143 6.22 -12.82 1.34
N GLU A 144 6.31 -12.95 0.03
CA GLU A 144 6.92 -14.13 -0.56
C GLU A 144 8.41 -14.13 -0.18
N THR A 145 8.82 -15.10 0.62
CA THR A 145 10.24 -15.35 0.85
C THR A 145 10.73 -16.09 -0.40
N LEU A 146 11.37 -15.36 -1.31
CA LEU A 146 12.10 -15.90 -2.44
C LEU A 146 13.41 -16.56 -1.97
#